data_53e7f8b7223760a34c20ccaf65e1e1e3
#
_entry.id   53e7f8b7223760a34c20ccaf65e1e1e3
#
_cell.length_a   1.000
_cell.length_b   1.000
_cell.length_c   1.000
_cell.angle_alpha   90.00
_cell.angle_beta   90.00
_cell.angle_gamma   90.00
#
_symmetry.space_group_name_H-M   'P 1'
#
loop_
_entity.id
_entity.type
_entity.pdbx_description
1 polymer ?
#
loop_
_entity_poly.entity_id
_entity_poly.type
_entity_poly.pdbx_seq_one_letter_code
_entity_poly.pdbx_strand_id
1 'polypeptide(L)'
;PTANSGNIKIKRNSTPMIRQDYTAWASPVINQQLLTFSPNTLPTRFYEYLSTGSTTATAYQMITPTNNFAQGKGYMIRVDNNWSPTIPAIYNGEFNGVPFNGNISQTLGIGYNLLGNPYPSPLNARAFLADNSNINTLYFWTHTATAVGGFYPVNNYAAFTILGGVAAAAGGAIPLDYIQVGQGFFVNTASGGTANFNNNQRTFGSASSQFFRTNVSEEKHRVWLNLNDETNKYNQILVGYTNGATNEIDTSDGLFLNDSQSLLYNFINNEKYVIQGRELPFQDTDIVPLGLKINQAGNYSISFEKADGLFTSQNIYLKDNYTFAIHDMKQSSYNFTSQVGDFTDRFQIVYKNDLLAVEEDANVLVYYK
;
A
#
# COMPACT_ATOMS: atom_id res chain seq x y z
N PRO A 1 -7.91 31.34 7.75
CA PRO A 1 -6.85 31.61 6.77
C PRO A 1 -7.45 32.39 5.61
N THR A 2 -6.80 33.50 5.25
CA THR A 2 -7.18 34.29 4.07
C THR A 2 -7.01 33.43 2.82
N ALA A 3 -7.97 33.52 1.89
CA ALA A 3 -7.85 32.87 0.59
C ALA A 3 -6.55 33.31 -0.10
N ASN A 4 -5.86 32.36 -0.72
CA ASN A 4 -4.69 32.69 -1.53
C ASN A 4 -5.10 33.54 -2.73
N SER A 5 -4.19 34.36 -3.19
CA SER A 5 -4.34 35.17 -4.40
C SER A 5 -3.09 35.00 -5.27
N GLY A 6 -3.29 35.19 -6.59
CA GLY A 6 -2.23 34.99 -7.57
C GLY A 6 -2.03 33.54 -8.00
N ASN A 7 -1.66 33.38 -9.26
CA ASN A 7 -1.42 32.06 -9.84
C ASN A 7 0.00 31.59 -9.54
N ILE A 8 0.11 30.30 -9.31
CA ILE A 8 1.39 29.59 -9.27
C ILE A 8 1.41 28.50 -10.36
N LYS A 9 2.60 28.12 -10.74
CA LYS A 9 2.84 27.02 -11.66
C LYS A 9 3.53 25.87 -10.90
N ILE A 10 2.90 24.69 -10.88
CA ILE A 10 3.42 23.50 -10.20
C ILE A 10 3.70 22.45 -11.24
N LYS A 11 4.94 21.98 -11.29
CA LYS A 11 5.37 20.90 -12.16
C LYS A 11 5.47 19.59 -11.37
N ARG A 12 4.89 18.53 -11.92
CA ARG A 12 4.96 17.19 -11.37
C ARG A 12 5.14 16.16 -12.48
N ASN A 13 6.24 15.44 -12.44
CA ASN A 13 6.51 14.35 -13.36
C ASN A 13 5.83 13.07 -12.91
N SER A 14 5.32 12.30 -13.87
CA SER A 14 4.94 10.91 -13.64
C SER A 14 6.19 10.02 -13.47
N THR A 15 6.01 8.78 -13.04
CA THR A 15 6.95 7.70 -13.34
C THR A 15 6.93 7.40 -14.85
N PRO A 16 7.93 6.67 -15.40
CA PRO A 16 7.92 6.28 -16.81
C PRO A 16 6.67 5.46 -17.15
N MET A 17 5.98 5.81 -18.23
CA MET A 17 4.68 5.25 -18.64
C MET A 17 4.69 4.97 -20.15
N ILE A 18 3.92 3.96 -20.56
CA ILE A 18 3.57 3.70 -21.96
C ILE A 18 2.15 4.15 -22.26
N ARG A 19 1.75 4.17 -23.55
CA ARG A 19 0.46 4.71 -23.99
C ARG A 19 -0.76 4.17 -23.25
N GLN A 20 -0.74 2.94 -22.75
CA GLN A 20 -1.89 2.32 -22.08
C GLN A 20 -1.99 2.67 -20.58
N ASP A 21 -0.94 3.25 -20.02
CA ASP A 21 -0.88 3.50 -18.59
C ASP A 21 -1.73 4.69 -18.16
N TYR A 22 -2.24 4.57 -16.94
CA TYR A 22 -2.97 5.61 -16.22
C TYR A 22 -2.19 6.06 -15.00
N THR A 23 -2.38 7.33 -14.63
CA THR A 23 -1.92 7.87 -13.36
C THR A 23 -3.09 8.46 -12.61
N ALA A 24 -3.11 8.28 -11.30
CA ALA A 24 -4.03 8.95 -10.40
C ALA A 24 -3.53 10.38 -10.14
N TRP A 25 -4.18 11.36 -10.75
CA TRP A 25 -3.83 12.78 -10.63
C TRP A 25 -4.83 13.54 -9.78
N ALA A 26 -4.36 14.59 -9.10
CA ALA A 26 -5.18 15.56 -8.37
C ALA A 26 -4.62 16.97 -8.56
N SER A 27 -5.47 17.98 -8.57
CA SER A 27 -5.00 19.36 -8.73
C SER A 27 -4.72 20.01 -7.39
N PRO A 28 -3.53 20.63 -7.22
CA PRO A 28 -3.21 21.47 -6.07
C PRO A 28 -3.65 22.94 -6.27
N VAL A 29 -4.33 23.26 -7.36
CA VAL A 29 -4.76 24.62 -7.70
C VAL A 29 -6.22 24.67 -8.14
N ILE A 30 -6.83 25.82 -7.97
CA ILE A 30 -8.23 26.09 -8.32
C ILE A 30 -8.38 26.19 -9.86
N ASN A 31 -9.51 25.71 -10.38
CA ASN A 31 -9.92 25.86 -11.79
C ASN A 31 -8.98 25.21 -12.82
N GLN A 32 -8.12 24.29 -12.44
CA GLN A 32 -7.38 23.49 -13.40
C GLN A 32 -8.33 22.56 -14.15
N GLN A 33 -8.47 22.74 -15.45
CA GLN A 33 -9.26 21.85 -16.31
C GLN A 33 -8.50 20.56 -16.61
N LEU A 34 -9.21 19.44 -16.64
CA LEU A 34 -8.63 18.10 -16.93
C LEU A 34 -7.98 18.04 -18.31
N LEU A 35 -8.67 18.54 -19.35
CA LEU A 35 -8.13 18.55 -20.71
C LEU A 35 -6.92 19.49 -20.86
N THR A 36 -6.95 20.66 -20.24
CA THR A 36 -5.81 21.58 -20.26
C THR A 36 -4.58 21.01 -19.56
N PHE A 37 -4.81 20.20 -18.51
CA PHE A 37 -3.72 19.47 -17.85
C PHE A 37 -3.14 18.35 -18.73
N SER A 38 -3.97 17.63 -19.50
CA SER A 38 -3.52 16.54 -20.37
C SER A 38 -4.16 16.65 -21.76
N PRO A 39 -3.68 17.59 -22.61
CA PRO A 39 -4.38 17.99 -23.83
C PRO A 39 -4.38 16.94 -24.95
N ASN A 40 -3.41 16.04 -24.94
CA ASN A 40 -3.28 14.98 -25.95
C ASN A 40 -3.88 13.64 -25.51
N THR A 41 -4.43 13.56 -24.32
CA THR A 41 -5.19 12.39 -23.87
C THR A 41 -6.53 12.33 -24.60
N LEU A 42 -6.91 11.14 -25.07
CA LEU A 42 -8.22 10.96 -25.70
C LEU A 42 -9.34 11.39 -24.72
N PRO A 43 -10.36 12.15 -25.16
CA PRO A 43 -11.45 12.60 -24.30
C PRO A 43 -12.17 11.49 -23.53
N THR A 44 -12.14 10.26 -24.05
CA THR A 44 -12.74 9.07 -23.44
C THR A 44 -11.81 8.36 -22.44
N ARG A 45 -10.72 8.96 -22.02
CA ARG A 45 -9.70 8.36 -21.15
C ARG A 45 -9.42 9.16 -19.88
N PHE A 46 -10.40 9.93 -19.44
CA PHE A 46 -10.46 10.62 -18.15
C PHE A 46 -11.54 9.96 -17.31
N TYR A 47 -11.20 9.51 -16.11
CA TYR A 47 -12.12 8.80 -15.24
C TYR A 47 -12.12 9.38 -13.84
N GLU A 48 -13.31 9.49 -13.27
CA GLU A 48 -13.52 9.60 -11.83
C GLU A 48 -13.86 8.22 -11.25
N TYR A 49 -13.81 8.10 -9.94
CA TYR A 49 -14.22 6.89 -9.23
C TYR A 49 -15.45 7.16 -8.37
N LEU A 50 -16.46 6.33 -8.53
CA LEU A 50 -17.70 6.36 -7.76
C LEU A 50 -17.75 5.19 -6.79
N SER A 51 -17.79 5.49 -5.49
CA SER A 51 -17.87 4.48 -4.42
C SER A 51 -19.15 3.63 -4.48
N THR A 52 -20.21 4.13 -5.13
CA THR A 52 -21.47 3.40 -5.34
C THR A 52 -21.43 2.38 -6.47
N GLY A 53 -20.34 2.35 -7.24
CA GLY A 53 -20.15 1.36 -8.30
C GLY A 53 -19.91 -0.03 -7.73
N SER A 54 -20.68 -1.03 -8.17
CA SER A 54 -20.58 -2.42 -7.70
C SER A 54 -19.54 -3.26 -8.45
N THR A 55 -19.05 -2.76 -9.57
CA THR A 55 -18.03 -3.42 -10.41
C THR A 55 -17.00 -2.40 -10.87
N THR A 56 -15.85 -2.85 -11.36
CA THR A 56 -14.84 -1.95 -11.94
C THR A 56 -15.44 -1.09 -13.06
N ALA A 57 -16.28 -1.66 -13.91
CA ALA A 57 -16.93 -0.94 -15.02
C ALA A 57 -17.92 0.13 -14.57
N THR A 58 -18.56 -0.04 -13.41
CA THR A 58 -19.52 0.92 -12.85
C THR A 58 -18.88 1.90 -11.88
N ALA A 59 -17.76 1.56 -11.27
CA ALA A 59 -17.02 2.43 -10.36
C ALA A 59 -16.16 3.46 -11.11
N TYR A 60 -15.45 3.06 -12.17
CA TYR A 60 -14.71 3.99 -13.02
C TYR A 60 -15.63 4.61 -14.07
N GLN A 61 -16.05 5.83 -13.82
CA GLN A 61 -16.93 6.56 -14.73
C GLN A 61 -16.14 7.57 -15.56
N MET A 62 -16.38 7.54 -16.87
CA MET A 62 -15.79 8.52 -17.77
C MET A 62 -16.34 9.92 -17.43
N ILE A 63 -15.44 10.87 -17.21
CA ILE A 63 -15.78 12.26 -16.94
C ILE A 63 -15.51 13.13 -18.17
N THR A 64 -16.35 14.15 -18.38
CA THR A 64 -16.15 15.16 -19.42
C THR A 64 -14.83 15.92 -19.18
N PRO A 65 -13.85 15.86 -20.10
CA PRO A 65 -12.52 16.40 -19.85
C PRO A 65 -12.45 17.94 -19.80
N THR A 66 -13.52 18.64 -20.22
CA THR A 66 -13.66 20.09 -20.04
C THR A 66 -14.07 20.47 -18.60
N ASN A 67 -14.39 19.49 -17.74
CA ASN A 67 -14.56 19.75 -16.32
C ASN A 67 -13.22 20.08 -15.65
N ASN A 68 -13.29 20.83 -14.55
CA ASN A 68 -12.12 21.09 -13.71
C ASN A 68 -11.88 19.91 -12.75
N PHE A 69 -10.62 19.75 -12.32
CA PHE A 69 -10.33 18.95 -11.14
C PHE A 69 -11.12 19.49 -9.94
N ALA A 70 -11.88 18.64 -9.29
CA ALA A 70 -12.51 18.98 -8.01
C ALA A 70 -11.45 18.93 -6.88
N GLN A 71 -11.57 19.83 -5.94
CA GLN A 71 -10.67 19.96 -4.80
C GLN A 71 -10.65 18.68 -3.96
N GLY A 72 -9.46 18.13 -3.67
CA GLY A 72 -9.31 16.93 -2.85
C GLY A 72 -9.75 15.62 -3.50
N LYS A 73 -10.17 15.63 -4.77
CA LYS A 73 -10.60 14.47 -5.55
C LYS A 73 -9.50 14.03 -6.53
N GLY A 74 -9.31 12.73 -6.65
CA GLY A 74 -8.40 12.14 -7.64
C GLY A 74 -9.12 11.74 -8.92
N TYR A 75 -8.35 11.65 -10.00
CA TYR A 75 -8.80 11.25 -11.34
C TYR A 75 -7.79 10.32 -11.98
N MET A 76 -8.27 9.24 -12.61
CA MET A 76 -7.43 8.37 -13.42
C MET A 76 -7.37 8.93 -14.83
N ILE A 77 -6.19 9.37 -15.25
CA ILE A 77 -5.95 9.97 -16.57
C ILE A 77 -4.91 9.14 -17.30
N ARG A 78 -5.25 8.68 -18.52
CA ARG A 78 -4.32 8.00 -19.40
C ARG A 78 -3.33 9.00 -19.99
N VAL A 79 -2.14 8.55 -20.33
CA VAL A 79 -1.15 9.41 -21.00
C VAL A 79 -1.58 9.77 -22.43
N ASP A 80 -0.78 10.64 -23.06
CA ASP A 80 -0.91 11.08 -24.43
C ASP A 80 -1.16 9.90 -25.38
N ASN A 81 -2.14 10.04 -26.25
CA ASN A 81 -2.53 8.98 -27.19
C ASN A 81 -1.45 8.69 -28.25
N ASN A 82 -0.54 9.62 -28.49
CA ASN A 82 0.54 9.49 -29.47
C ASN A 82 1.80 8.81 -28.87
N TRP A 83 1.80 8.48 -27.59
CA TRP A 83 2.93 7.81 -26.97
C TRP A 83 3.14 6.39 -27.49
N SER A 84 4.38 5.92 -27.39
CA SER A 84 4.72 4.54 -27.72
C SER A 84 3.95 3.55 -26.82
N PRO A 85 3.45 2.44 -27.37
CA PRO A 85 2.86 1.36 -26.59
C PRO A 85 3.90 0.50 -25.86
N THR A 86 5.21 0.69 -26.12
CA THR A 86 6.29 -0.18 -25.63
C THR A 86 7.49 0.57 -25.06
N ILE A 87 7.72 1.83 -25.47
CA ILE A 87 8.83 2.65 -24.99
C ILE A 87 8.31 3.61 -23.94
N PRO A 88 8.70 3.46 -22.66
CA PRO A 88 8.24 4.35 -21.60
C PRO A 88 8.77 5.78 -21.76
N ALA A 89 7.95 6.75 -21.39
CA ALA A 89 8.33 8.16 -21.31
C ALA A 89 7.73 8.78 -20.02
N ILE A 90 8.25 9.95 -19.62
CA ILE A 90 7.80 10.68 -18.44
C ILE A 90 6.81 11.76 -18.87
N TYR A 91 5.61 11.76 -18.27
CA TYR A 91 4.66 12.84 -18.43
C TYR A 91 5.04 14.01 -17.52
N ASN A 92 5.26 15.18 -18.12
CA ASN A 92 5.59 16.41 -17.40
C ASN A 92 4.30 17.19 -17.10
N GLY A 93 3.59 16.80 -16.04
CA GLY A 93 2.36 17.45 -15.63
C GLY A 93 2.63 18.88 -15.14
N GLU A 94 1.79 19.82 -15.55
CA GLU A 94 1.85 21.21 -15.12
C GLU A 94 0.46 21.69 -14.69
N PHE A 95 0.35 22.13 -13.43
CA PHE A 95 -0.83 22.78 -12.89
C PHE A 95 -0.60 24.29 -12.81
N ASN A 96 -1.59 25.07 -13.24
CA ASN A 96 -1.50 26.53 -13.23
C ASN A 96 -2.78 27.13 -12.69
N GLY A 97 -2.70 27.84 -11.57
CA GLY A 97 -3.85 28.48 -10.92
C GLY A 97 -3.53 28.96 -9.51
N VAL A 98 -4.57 29.40 -8.81
CA VAL A 98 -4.46 29.81 -7.41
C VAL A 98 -4.34 28.56 -6.53
N PRO A 99 -3.30 28.44 -5.69
CA PRO A 99 -3.11 27.24 -4.87
C PRO A 99 -4.20 27.11 -3.81
N PHE A 100 -4.61 25.88 -3.53
CA PHE A 100 -5.49 25.59 -2.40
C PHE A 100 -4.76 25.76 -1.05
N ASN A 101 -5.52 26.15 -0.04
CA ASN A 101 -5.03 26.37 1.33
C ASN A 101 -6.17 26.21 2.35
N GLY A 102 -5.82 25.98 3.61
CA GLY A 102 -6.78 25.84 4.70
C GLY A 102 -7.43 24.45 4.74
N ASN A 103 -8.56 24.35 5.43
CA ASN A 103 -9.28 23.09 5.59
C ASN A 103 -10.10 22.75 4.36
N ILE A 104 -10.02 21.51 3.93
CA ILE A 104 -10.70 20.96 2.77
C ILE A 104 -11.31 19.63 3.18
N SER A 105 -12.58 19.42 2.85
CA SER A 105 -13.30 18.19 3.16
C SER A 105 -13.85 17.55 1.89
N GLN A 106 -13.72 16.20 1.81
CA GLN A 106 -14.32 15.38 0.77
C GLN A 106 -15.29 14.38 1.37
N THR A 107 -16.51 14.32 0.84
CA THR A 107 -17.47 13.28 1.21
C THR A 107 -17.01 11.93 0.68
N LEU A 108 -17.05 10.91 1.53
CA LEU A 108 -16.74 9.53 1.22
C LEU A 108 -18.02 8.69 1.16
N GLY A 109 -18.16 7.90 0.12
CA GLY A 109 -19.12 6.81 0.09
C GLY A 109 -18.55 5.55 0.74
N ILE A 110 -19.40 4.58 1.07
CA ILE A 110 -18.97 3.27 1.58
C ILE A 110 -18.10 2.57 0.54
N GLY A 111 -17.05 1.90 0.99
CA GLY A 111 -16.08 1.23 0.13
C GLY A 111 -14.96 2.14 -0.33
N TYR A 112 -14.46 1.90 -1.56
CA TYR A 112 -13.32 2.62 -2.10
C TYR A 112 -13.69 4.00 -2.62
N ASN A 113 -12.80 4.98 -2.38
CA ASN A 113 -12.92 6.36 -2.83
C ASN A 113 -11.58 6.83 -3.38
N LEU A 114 -11.59 7.59 -4.49
CA LEU A 114 -10.39 8.16 -5.08
C LEU A 114 -10.23 9.62 -4.67
N LEU A 115 -9.34 9.84 -3.73
CA LEU A 115 -8.95 11.15 -3.21
C LEU A 115 -7.71 11.70 -3.91
N GLY A 116 -7.35 12.94 -3.63
CA GLY A 116 -6.12 13.54 -4.12
C GLY A 116 -5.59 14.63 -3.22
N ASN A 117 -4.26 14.75 -3.17
CA ASN A 117 -3.61 15.82 -2.41
C ASN A 117 -4.01 17.19 -2.97
N PRO A 118 -4.76 18.01 -2.22
CA PRO A 118 -5.23 19.31 -2.72
C PRO A 118 -4.19 20.42 -2.59
N TYR A 119 -3.04 20.18 -1.96
CA TYR A 119 -2.10 21.25 -1.64
C TYR A 119 -0.88 21.28 -2.56
N PRO A 120 -0.24 22.46 -2.72
CA PRO A 120 0.99 22.63 -3.46
C PRO A 120 2.24 22.14 -2.68
N SER A 121 2.06 21.28 -1.71
CA SER A 121 3.11 20.64 -0.91
C SER A 121 2.77 19.17 -0.69
N PRO A 122 3.73 18.29 -0.43
CA PRO A 122 3.42 16.95 0.05
C PRO A 122 2.60 16.98 1.34
N LEU A 123 1.83 15.92 1.59
CA LEU A 123 1.18 15.64 2.86
C LEU A 123 1.94 14.53 3.59
N ASN A 124 1.98 14.61 4.92
CA ASN A 124 2.38 13.49 5.76
C ASN A 124 1.22 12.48 5.82
N ALA A 125 1.45 11.29 5.30
CA ALA A 125 0.43 10.25 5.20
C ALA A 125 -0.08 9.78 6.57
N ARG A 126 0.81 9.72 7.58
CA ARG A 126 0.41 9.34 8.94
C ARG A 126 -0.44 10.42 9.60
N ALA A 127 -0.08 11.70 9.43
CA ALA A 127 -0.90 12.81 9.93
C ALA A 127 -2.28 12.84 9.27
N PHE A 128 -2.35 12.54 7.96
CA PHE A 128 -3.62 12.42 7.26
C PHE A 128 -4.46 11.27 7.84
N LEU A 129 -3.88 10.08 8.06
CA LEU A 129 -4.58 8.94 8.66
C LEU A 129 -5.01 9.24 10.11
N ALA A 130 -4.16 9.87 10.91
CA ALA A 130 -4.48 10.24 12.29
C ALA A 130 -5.67 11.20 12.40
N ASP A 131 -5.81 12.13 11.44
CA ASP A 131 -6.93 13.09 11.39
C ASP A 131 -8.21 12.48 10.77
N ASN A 132 -8.15 11.26 10.21
CA ASN A 132 -9.23 10.60 9.47
C ASN A 132 -9.43 9.15 9.94
N SER A 133 -9.90 8.96 11.16
CA SER A 133 -10.06 7.66 11.83
C SER A 133 -11.01 6.67 11.13
N ASN A 134 -11.79 7.14 10.16
CA ASN A 134 -12.63 6.31 9.29
C ASN A 134 -11.86 5.75 8.07
N ILE A 135 -10.56 6.05 7.95
CA ILE A 135 -9.66 5.61 6.88
C ILE A 135 -8.45 4.93 7.51
N ASN A 136 -8.24 3.63 7.26
CA ASN A 136 -7.10 2.89 7.80
C ASN A 136 -5.98 2.73 6.78
N THR A 137 -6.31 2.65 5.50
CA THR A 137 -5.36 2.30 4.44
C THR A 137 -5.41 3.29 3.29
N LEU A 138 -4.22 3.70 2.83
CA LEU A 138 -4.03 4.43 1.58
C LEU A 138 -3.51 3.45 0.52
N TYR A 139 -4.03 3.56 -0.71
CA TYR A 139 -3.57 2.75 -1.83
C TYR A 139 -3.07 3.65 -2.95
N PHE A 140 -1.84 3.39 -3.39
CA PHE A 140 -1.17 4.16 -4.42
C PHE A 140 -1.05 3.34 -5.70
N TRP A 141 -1.60 3.86 -6.78
CA TRP A 141 -1.48 3.26 -8.11
C TRP A 141 -0.05 3.39 -8.65
N THR A 142 0.59 2.29 -9.05
CA THR A 142 2.01 2.26 -9.43
C THR A 142 2.28 1.92 -10.89
N HIS A 143 1.35 1.29 -11.61
CA HIS A 143 1.50 0.75 -12.98
C HIS A 143 2.85 0.02 -13.22
N THR A 144 3.34 -0.71 -12.22
CA THR A 144 4.57 -1.53 -12.35
C THR A 144 4.40 -2.70 -13.31
N ALA A 145 3.18 -3.24 -13.43
CA ALA A 145 2.84 -4.21 -14.46
C ALA A 145 2.16 -3.53 -15.64
N THR A 146 2.54 -3.92 -16.85
CA THR A 146 1.98 -3.41 -18.09
C THR A 146 0.59 -4.00 -18.35
N ALA A 147 -0.34 -3.19 -18.87
CA ALA A 147 -1.65 -3.68 -19.30
C ALA A 147 -1.51 -4.61 -20.51
N VAL A 148 -2.20 -5.75 -20.46
CA VAL A 148 -2.31 -6.73 -21.56
C VAL A 148 -3.76 -6.82 -21.98
N GLY A 149 -4.03 -6.57 -23.26
CA GLY A 149 -5.41 -6.57 -23.76
C GLY A 149 -6.35 -5.54 -23.11
N GLY A 150 -5.79 -4.47 -22.52
CA GLY A 150 -6.55 -3.43 -21.82
C GLY A 150 -6.79 -3.71 -20.33
N PHE A 151 -6.26 -4.82 -19.80
CA PHE A 151 -6.36 -5.21 -18.39
C PHE A 151 -4.98 -5.32 -17.76
N TYR A 152 -4.87 -4.99 -16.49
CA TYR A 152 -3.64 -5.22 -15.72
C TYR A 152 -3.67 -6.64 -15.13
N PRO A 153 -2.70 -7.49 -15.48
CA PRO A 153 -2.69 -8.90 -15.07
C PRO A 153 -2.38 -9.11 -13.58
N VAL A 154 -1.80 -8.09 -12.94
CA VAL A 154 -1.44 -8.12 -11.52
C VAL A 154 -1.90 -6.84 -10.83
N ASN A 155 -2.04 -6.92 -9.50
CA ASN A 155 -2.41 -5.77 -8.68
C ASN A 155 -1.29 -4.72 -8.65
N ASN A 156 -1.59 -3.52 -9.14
CA ASN A 156 -0.69 -2.37 -9.19
C ASN A 156 -0.87 -1.39 -8.01
N TYR A 157 -1.56 -1.78 -6.95
CA TYR A 157 -1.75 -0.93 -5.79
C TYR A 157 -0.75 -1.28 -4.68
N ALA A 158 0.10 -0.32 -4.34
CA ALA A 158 0.89 -0.35 -3.13
C ALA A 158 0.04 0.18 -1.97
N ALA A 159 0.12 -0.43 -0.79
CA ALA A 159 -0.69 -0.05 0.36
C ALA A 159 0.16 0.61 1.46
N PHE A 160 -0.47 1.47 2.26
CA PHE A 160 0.17 2.17 3.38
C PHE A 160 -0.82 2.37 4.53
N THR A 161 -0.38 2.06 5.75
CA THR A 161 -1.09 2.37 7.01
C THR A 161 -0.19 3.20 7.94
N ILE A 162 -0.66 3.50 9.14
CA ILE A 162 0.18 4.13 10.17
C ILE A 162 1.40 3.27 10.56
N LEU A 163 1.34 1.96 10.37
CA LEU A 163 2.45 1.04 10.62
C LEU A 163 3.55 1.17 9.55
N GLY A 164 3.19 1.38 8.29
CA GLY A 164 4.11 1.48 7.16
C GLY A 164 3.48 1.07 5.84
N GLY A 165 4.32 0.88 4.82
CA GLY A 165 3.88 0.51 3.48
C GLY A 165 4.33 -0.87 3.05
N VAL A 166 3.61 -1.42 2.06
CA VAL A 166 3.99 -2.59 1.26
C VAL A 166 3.97 -2.24 -0.23
N ALA A 167 4.87 -2.86 -0.99
CA ALA A 167 4.92 -2.69 -2.43
C ALA A 167 3.69 -3.29 -3.11
N ALA A 168 3.37 -2.81 -4.33
CA ALA A 168 2.41 -3.47 -5.20
C ALA A 168 2.88 -4.88 -5.58
N ALA A 169 1.96 -5.73 -6.00
CA ALA A 169 2.31 -6.99 -6.65
C ALA A 169 3.19 -6.70 -7.89
N ALA A 170 4.01 -7.68 -8.28
CA ALA A 170 5.04 -7.50 -9.32
C ALA A 170 6.13 -6.46 -8.97
N GLY A 171 6.24 -6.06 -7.71
CA GLY A 171 7.30 -5.19 -7.20
C GLY A 171 6.97 -3.70 -7.25
N GLY A 172 7.99 -2.87 -7.33
CA GLY A 172 7.89 -1.43 -7.24
C GLY A 172 8.31 -0.89 -5.88
N ALA A 173 8.22 0.42 -5.71
CA ALA A 173 8.62 1.08 -4.47
C ALA A 173 7.61 0.83 -3.35
N ILE A 174 8.10 0.59 -2.15
CA ILE A 174 7.29 0.64 -0.93
C ILE A 174 6.91 2.10 -0.66
N PRO A 175 5.62 2.42 -0.45
CA PRO A 175 5.21 3.78 -0.13
C PRO A 175 5.89 4.30 1.13
N LEU A 176 6.31 5.54 1.06
CA LEU A 176 6.84 6.29 2.20
C LEU A 176 5.72 7.12 2.86
N ASP A 177 6.06 7.82 3.92
CA ASP A 177 5.15 8.63 4.75
C ASP A 177 4.57 9.88 4.02
N TYR A 178 4.61 9.92 2.69
CA TYR A 178 4.24 11.12 1.93
C TYR A 178 3.21 10.84 0.84
N ILE A 179 2.16 11.66 0.78
CA ILE A 179 1.29 11.81 -0.38
C ILE A 179 1.81 12.99 -1.18
N GLN A 180 2.32 12.74 -2.37
CA GLN A 180 3.03 13.75 -3.15
C GLN A 180 2.07 14.80 -3.73
N VAL A 181 2.63 15.96 -4.12
CA VAL A 181 1.89 17.00 -4.84
C VAL A 181 1.32 16.43 -6.13
N GLY A 182 0.07 16.71 -6.42
CA GLY A 182 -0.60 16.26 -7.64
C GLY A 182 -0.97 14.77 -7.65
N GLN A 183 -0.74 14.04 -6.55
CA GLN A 183 -0.99 12.59 -6.46
C GLN A 183 -2.41 12.30 -6.01
N GLY A 184 -3.12 11.47 -6.82
CA GLY A 184 -4.32 10.78 -6.41
C GLY A 184 -3.99 9.48 -5.67
N PHE A 185 -4.87 9.07 -4.76
CA PHE A 185 -4.75 7.85 -3.97
C PHE A 185 -6.13 7.32 -3.59
N PHE A 186 -6.24 6.00 -3.45
CA PHE A 186 -7.46 5.38 -2.97
C PHE A 186 -7.45 5.24 -1.46
N VAL A 187 -8.65 5.31 -0.89
CA VAL A 187 -8.94 4.97 0.51
C VAL A 187 -10.14 4.03 0.55
N ASN A 188 -10.25 3.23 1.61
CA ASN A 188 -11.42 2.42 1.88
C ASN A 188 -12.05 2.87 3.20
N THR A 189 -13.38 2.91 3.24
CA THR A 189 -14.14 3.18 4.47
C THR A 189 -15.37 2.28 4.55
N ALA A 190 -15.58 1.67 5.71
CA ALA A 190 -16.71 0.77 5.94
C ALA A 190 -18.05 1.51 6.09
N SER A 191 -18.04 2.76 6.52
CA SER A 191 -19.25 3.54 6.86
C SER A 191 -19.43 4.82 6.04
N GLY A 192 -18.52 5.10 5.09
CA GLY A 192 -18.48 6.40 4.42
C GLY A 192 -17.99 7.52 5.35
N GLY A 193 -18.52 8.74 5.17
CA GLY A 193 -18.19 9.88 6.01
C GLY A 193 -17.45 10.98 5.29
N THR A 194 -16.39 11.52 5.90
CA THR A 194 -15.63 12.66 5.35
C THR A 194 -14.14 12.42 5.49
N ALA A 195 -13.39 12.73 4.44
CA ALA A 195 -11.95 12.89 4.50
C ALA A 195 -11.60 14.36 4.69
N ASN A 196 -10.80 14.67 5.70
CA ASN A 196 -10.42 16.02 6.08
C ASN A 196 -8.93 16.27 5.77
N PHE A 197 -8.68 17.28 4.96
CA PHE A 197 -7.35 17.81 4.69
C PHE A 197 -7.17 19.12 5.43
N ASN A 198 -5.99 19.35 6.01
CA ASN A 198 -5.66 20.59 6.70
C ASN A 198 -4.17 20.92 6.58
N ASN A 199 -3.81 22.16 6.93
CA ASN A 199 -2.44 22.63 6.79
C ASN A 199 -1.44 21.94 7.71
N ASN A 200 -1.88 21.33 8.83
CA ASN A 200 -0.99 20.64 9.77
C ASN A 200 -0.46 19.31 9.19
N GLN A 201 -1.17 18.74 8.21
CA GLN A 201 -0.74 17.55 7.48
C GLN A 201 0.33 17.85 6.44
N ARG A 202 0.56 19.13 6.07
CA ARG A 202 1.51 19.52 5.03
C ARG A 202 2.94 19.38 5.53
N THR A 203 3.83 18.96 4.62
CA THR A 203 5.26 18.76 4.92
C THR A 203 6.15 19.26 3.78
N PHE A 204 7.45 19.38 4.02
CA PHE A 204 8.42 19.90 3.06
C PHE A 204 9.21 18.83 2.28
N GLY A 205 8.80 17.56 2.36
CA GLY A 205 9.48 16.46 1.66
C GLY A 205 10.07 15.42 2.62
N SER A 206 11.15 14.75 2.23
CA SER A 206 11.71 13.63 3.01
C SER A 206 12.20 14.05 4.41
N ALA A 207 12.18 13.12 5.34
CA ALA A 207 12.64 13.32 6.73
C ALA A 207 14.08 13.88 6.85
N SER A 208 14.89 13.74 5.80
CA SER A 208 16.26 14.27 5.74
C SER A 208 16.34 15.80 5.58
N SER A 209 15.24 16.49 5.30
CA SER A 209 15.18 17.95 5.13
C SER A 209 14.65 18.69 6.37
N GLN A 210 14.46 18.02 7.50
CA GLN A 210 14.05 18.68 8.75
C GLN A 210 15.21 19.39 9.42
N PHE A 211 15.16 20.71 9.38
CA PHE A 211 16.20 21.56 9.95
C PHE A 211 16.19 21.61 11.50
N PHE A 212 15.04 21.38 12.16
CA PHE A 212 14.91 21.41 13.63
C PHE A 212 13.66 20.68 14.14
N ARG A 213 13.65 19.36 14.19
CA ARG A 213 12.76 18.63 15.09
C ARG A 213 13.22 17.17 15.22
N THR A 214 13.63 16.78 16.40
CA THR A 214 13.63 15.38 16.81
C THR A 214 12.17 14.93 16.84
N ASN A 215 11.73 14.22 15.80
CA ASN A 215 10.54 13.40 15.94
C ASN A 215 10.89 12.32 16.95
N VAL A 216 10.11 12.20 18.01
CA VAL A 216 10.07 10.95 18.77
C VAL A 216 9.67 9.90 17.75
N SER A 217 10.61 9.07 17.32
CA SER A 217 10.28 7.96 16.43
C SER A 217 9.40 7.03 17.26
N GLU A 218 8.16 6.81 16.83
CA GLU A 218 7.33 5.79 17.43
C GLU A 218 8.06 4.44 17.36
N GLU A 219 8.05 3.71 18.47
CA GLU A 219 8.62 2.38 18.53
C GLU A 219 7.89 1.45 17.54
N LYS A 220 8.63 0.90 16.60
CA LYS A 220 8.12 -0.01 15.57
C LYS A 220 9.13 -1.10 15.29
N HIS A 221 8.64 -2.32 15.23
CA HIS A 221 9.41 -3.51 14.90
C HIS A 221 8.68 -4.23 13.79
N ARG A 222 9.25 -4.27 12.56
CA ARG A 222 8.52 -4.68 11.37
C ARG A 222 9.28 -5.71 10.56
N VAL A 223 8.54 -6.61 9.92
CA VAL A 223 9.05 -7.61 8.97
C VAL A 223 8.21 -7.61 7.70
N TRP A 224 8.87 -7.68 6.55
CA TRP A 224 8.25 -7.79 5.23
C TRP A 224 8.58 -9.15 4.62
N LEU A 225 7.54 -9.85 4.19
CA LEU A 225 7.64 -11.13 3.48
C LEU A 225 7.00 -11.02 2.10
N ASN A 226 7.53 -11.78 1.14
CA ASN A 226 7.00 -11.87 -0.22
C ASN A 226 6.55 -13.29 -0.53
N LEU A 227 5.46 -13.42 -1.29
CA LEU A 227 5.12 -14.65 -2.01
C LEU A 227 5.67 -14.55 -3.42
N ASN A 228 6.40 -15.57 -3.87
CA ASN A 228 6.96 -15.65 -5.22
C ASN A 228 6.75 -17.04 -5.81
N ASP A 229 6.80 -17.16 -7.14
CA ASP A 229 7.20 -18.35 -7.86
C ASP A 229 8.59 -18.15 -8.50
N GLU A 230 9.00 -19.00 -9.41
CA GLU A 230 10.30 -18.90 -10.09
C GLU A 230 10.41 -17.67 -11.01
N THR A 231 9.30 -17.05 -11.40
CA THR A 231 9.23 -15.99 -12.41
C THR A 231 8.62 -14.70 -11.88
N ASN A 232 7.74 -14.76 -10.90
CA ASN A 232 6.93 -13.65 -10.45
C ASN A 232 6.95 -13.48 -8.93
N LYS A 233 6.90 -12.21 -8.52
CA LYS A 233 6.50 -11.81 -7.18
C LYS A 233 4.99 -11.54 -7.21
N TYR A 234 4.21 -12.29 -6.43
CA TYR A 234 2.76 -12.13 -6.39
C TYR A 234 2.34 -10.99 -5.47
N ASN A 235 2.91 -10.94 -4.27
CA ASN A 235 2.66 -9.84 -3.35
C ASN A 235 3.66 -9.78 -2.20
N GLN A 236 3.60 -8.68 -1.47
CA GLN A 236 4.31 -8.43 -0.23
C GLN A 236 3.31 -8.24 0.90
N ILE A 237 3.63 -8.75 2.09
CA ILE A 237 2.93 -8.46 3.34
C ILE A 237 3.86 -7.78 4.35
N LEU A 238 3.27 -7.09 5.32
CA LEU A 238 3.94 -6.49 6.46
C LEU A 238 3.27 -6.99 7.75
N VAL A 239 4.09 -7.46 8.67
CA VAL A 239 3.72 -7.65 10.08
C VAL A 239 4.58 -6.72 10.92
N GLY A 240 3.99 -6.03 11.89
CA GLY A 240 4.77 -5.14 12.74
C GLY A 240 4.13 -4.87 14.08
N TYR A 241 4.96 -4.63 15.08
CA TYR A 241 4.60 -4.35 16.46
C TYR A 241 4.80 -2.84 16.72
N THR A 242 3.79 -2.19 17.24
CA THR A 242 3.82 -0.75 17.53
C THR A 242 2.88 -0.39 18.67
N ASN A 243 3.16 0.72 19.34
CA ASN A 243 2.27 1.22 20.38
C ASN A 243 0.88 1.56 19.82
N GLY A 244 -0.14 1.13 20.53
CA GLY A 244 -1.54 1.38 20.19
C GLY A 244 -2.13 0.42 19.16
N ALA A 245 -1.34 -0.48 18.56
CA ALA A 245 -1.86 -1.61 17.81
C ALA A 245 -2.36 -2.70 18.75
N THR A 246 -3.24 -3.55 18.24
CA THR A 246 -3.80 -4.73 18.94
C THR A 246 -3.61 -5.98 18.09
N ASN A 247 -3.93 -7.15 18.64
CA ASN A 247 -3.95 -8.39 17.87
C ASN A 247 -5.26 -8.60 17.12
N GLU A 248 -6.23 -7.73 17.33
CA GLU A 248 -7.51 -7.64 16.63
C GLU A 248 -7.42 -6.55 15.53
N ILE A 249 -8.49 -6.39 14.75
CA ILE A 249 -8.54 -5.40 13.67
C ILE A 249 -8.54 -3.98 14.24
N ASP A 250 -7.58 -3.17 13.80
CA ASP A 250 -7.48 -1.75 14.17
C ASP A 250 -6.93 -0.86 13.03
N THR A 251 -6.58 0.38 13.36
CA THR A 251 -6.10 1.37 12.39
C THR A 251 -4.69 1.10 11.86
N SER A 252 -3.97 0.15 12.44
CA SER A 252 -2.64 -0.28 11.98
C SER A 252 -2.73 -1.28 10.84
N ASP A 253 -3.93 -1.86 10.62
CA ASP A 253 -4.15 -2.92 9.64
C ASP A 253 -4.56 -2.37 8.27
N GLY A 254 -4.04 -3.00 7.23
CA GLY A 254 -4.34 -2.66 5.84
C GLY A 254 -5.00 -3.81 5.09
N LEU A 255 -6.24 -3.62 4.63
CA LEU A 255 -6.96 -4.58 3.80
C LEU A 255 -6.30 -4.74 2.43
N PHE A 256 -6.50 -5.90 1.79
CA PHE A 256 -6.23 -6.04 0.36
C PHE A 256 -7.23 -5.23 -0.46
N LEU A 257 -6.73 -4.50 -1.47
CA LEU A 257 -7.61 -3.83 -2.43
C LEU A 257 -8.14 -4.80 -3.49
N ASN A 258 -7.35 -5.80 -3.88
CA ASN A 258 -7.70 -6.77 -4.92
C ASN A 258 -7.04 -8.13 -4.61
N ASP A 259 -7.84 -9.18 -4.48
CA ASP A 259 -7.41 -10.54 -4.17
C ASP A 259 -7.55 -11.52 -5.36
N SER A 260 -7.59 -11.02 -6.59
CA SER A 260 -7.81 -11.83 -7.80
C SER A 260 -6.67 -12.78 -8.17
N GLN A 261 -5.48 -12.62 -7.59
CA GLN A 261 -4.29 -13.42 -7.87
C GLN A 261 -3.91 -14.32 -6.69
N SER A 262 -2.82 -15.12 -6.85
CA SER A 262 -2.22 -15.83 -5.72
C SER A 262 -1.68 -14.83 -4.69
N LEU A 263 -1.93 -15.10 -3.39
CA LEU A 263 -1.64 -14.17 -2.30
C LEU A 263 -1.09 -14.91 -1.08
N LEU A 264 -0.08 -14.33 -0.44
CA LEU A 264 0.20 -14.49 0.98
C LEU A 264 -0.50 -13.34 1.71
N TYR A 265 -1.15 -13.59 2.84
CA TYR A 265 -1.87 -12.55 3.59
C TYR A 265 -1.82 -12.79 5.09
N ASN A 266 -1.90 -11.71 5.86
CA ASN A 266 -2.17 -11.77 7.28
C ASN A 266 -3.65 -12.13 7.47
N PHE A 267 -3.94 -13.08 8.35
CA PHE A 267 -5.29 -13.60 8.54
C PHE A 267 -5.82 -13.16 9.91
N ILE A 268 -6.77 -12.22 9.89
CA ILE A 268 -7.37 -11.63 11.10
C ILE A 268 -8.88 -11.75 10.98
N ASN A 269 -9.54 -12.38 11.94
CA ASN A 269 -11.01 -12.48 12.03
C ASN A 269 -11.69 -12.91 10.72
N ASN A 270 -11.11 -13.91 10.03
CA ASN A 270 -11.55 -14.43 8.74
C ASN A 270 -11.44 -13.45 7.55
N GLU A 271 -10.68 -12.38 7.70
CA GLU A 271 -10.41 -11.41 6.63
C GLU A 271 -8.94 -11.37 6.24
N LYS A 272 -8.66 -10.87 5.03
CA LYS A 272 -7.32 -10.84 4.41
C LYS A 272 -6.72 -9.46 4.50
N TYR A 273 -5.58 -9.35 5.18
CA TYR A 273 -4.85 -8.11 5.35
C TYR A 273 -3.48 -8.17 4.68
N VAL A 274 -3.09 -7.09 4.06
CA VAL A 274 -1.74 -6.93 3.48
C VAL A 274 -0.75 -6.38 4.51
N ILE A 275 -1.25 -5.66 5.50
CA ILE A 275 -0.50 -5.11 6.63
C ILE A 275 -1.22 -5.50 7.91
N GLN A 276 -0.48 -6.01 8.90
CA GLN A 276 -1.00 -6.32 10.24
C GLN A 276 -0.16 -5.61 11.30
N GLY A 277 -0.83 -4.79 12.12
CA GLY A 277 -0.32 -4.28 13.38
C GLY A 277 -0.50 -5.29 14.51
N ARG A 278 0.40 -5.30 15.47
CA ARG A 278 0.33 -6.12 16.68
C ARG A 278 0.79 -5.31 17.89
N GLU A 279 0.31 -5.71 19.06
CA GLU A 279 0.55 -4.97 20.30
C GLU A 279 2.01 -5.04 20.79
N LEU A 280 2.44 -3.99 21.48
CA LEU A 280 3.64 -3.98 22.31
C LEU A 280 3.25 -4.14 23.79
N PRO A 281 4.15 -4.72 24.64
CA PRO A 281 5.50 -5.16 24.33
C PRO A 281 5.54 -6.46 23.53
N PHE A 282 6.48 -6.57 22.58
CA PHE A 282 6.70 -7.78 21.79
C PHE A 282 6.99 -8.98 22.70
N GLN A 283 6.37 -10.12 22.39
CA GLN A 283 6.60 -11.40 23.04
C GLN A 283 7.12 -12.40 22.01
N ASP A 284 8.26 -13.04 22.29
CA ASP A 284 8.82 -14.04 21.38
C ASP A 284 8.03 -15.37 21.31
N THR A 285 7.02 -15.49 22.17
CA THR A 285 6.01 -16.56 22.15
C THR A 285 4.81 -16.25 21.26
N ASP A 286 4.76 -15.06 20.67
CA ASP A 286 3.65 -14.69 19.80
C ASP A 286 3.65 -15.50 18.50
N ILE A 287 2.47 -15.78 17.98
CA ILE A 287 2.24 -16.53 16.75
C ILE A 287 1.39 -15.69 15.81
N VAL A 288 1.89 -15.47 14.60
CA VAL A 288 1.17 -14.69 13.57
C VAL A 288 0.63 -15.64 12.51
N PRO A 289 -0.69 -15.88 12.45
CA PRO A 289 -1.30 -16.71 11.42
C PRO A 289 -1.15 -16.05 10.05
N LEU A 290 -0.77 -16.83 9.05
CA LEU A 290 -0.72 -16.40 7.65
C LEU A 290 -1.64 -17.28 6.80
N GLY A 291 -2.41 -16.65 5.93
CA GLY A 291 -3.18 -17.35 4.90
C GLY A 291 -2.45 -17.36 3.57
N LEU A 292 -2.75 -18.36 2.75
CA LEU A 292 -2.20 -18.55 1.42
C LEU A 292 -3.32 -18.87 0.44
N LYS A 293 -3.55 -17.99 -0.54
CA LYS A 293 -4.44 -18.25 -1.67
C LYS A 293 -3.59 -18.58 -2.90
N ILE A 294 -3.89 -19.69 -3.56
CA ILE A 294 -3.19 -20.13 -4.77
C ILE A 294 -4.20 -20.31 -5.90
N ASN A 295 -3.98 -19.61 -7.01
CA ASN A 295 -4.84 -19.68 -8.20
C ASN A 295 -4.32 -20.68 -9.25
N GLN A 296 -3.04 -21.05 -9.19
CA GLN A 296 -2.42 -22.04 -10.07
C GLN A 296 -1.52 -22.99 -9.26
N ALA A 297 -1.75 -24.30 -9.38
CA ALA A 297 -0.90 -25.28 -8.72
C ALA A 297 0.54 -25.19 -9.22
N GLY A 298 1.53 -25.32 -8.32
CA GLY A 298 2.93 -25.21 -8.69
C GLY A 298 3.87 -25.04 -7.51
N ASN A 299 5.10 -24.62 -7.83
CA ASN A 299 6.16 -24.32 -6.87
C ASN A 299 6.14 -22.85 -6.51
N TYR A 300 6.23 -22.58 -5.23
CA TYR A 300 6.21 -21.24 -4.65
C TYR A 300 7.32 -21.07 -3.63
N SER A 301 7.62 -19.84 -3.30
CA SER A 301 8.49 -19.53 -2.17
C SER A 301 7.94 -18.36 -1.36
N ILE A 302 8.14 -18.42 -0.04
CA ILE A 302 8.01 -17.28 0.85
C ILE A 302 9.41 -16.79 1.16
N SER A 303 9.71 -15.51 0.87
CA SER A 303 11.02 -14.91 1.07
C SER A 303 10.96 -13.75 2.05
N PHE A 304 12.04 -13.62 2.82
CA PHE A 304 12.29 -12.45 3.66
C PHE A 304 12.77 -11.28 2.78
N GLU A 305 12.13 -10.12 2.88
CA GLU A 305 12.56 -8.92 2.16
C GLU A 305 13.45 -8.04 3.03
N LYS A 306 12.95 -7.66 4.19
CA LYS A 306 13.64 -6.81 5.16
C LYS A 306 12.95 -6.82 6.52
N ALA A 307 13.65 -6.30 7.52
CA ALA A 307 13.10 -6.00 8.83
C ALA A 307 13.70 -4.72 9.41
N ASP A 308 13.04 -4.15 10.41
CA ASP A 308 13.59 -3.06 11.21
C ASP A 308 13.23 -3.20 12.70
N GLY A 309 13.75 -2.27 13.50
CA GLY A 309 13.60 -2.29 14.95
C GLY A 309 14.20 -3.56 15.55
N LEU A 310 13.51 -4.18 16.51
CA LEU A 310 13.92 -5.42 17.18
C LEU A 310 14.20 -6.55 16.18
N PHE A 311 13.43 -6.63 15.09
CA PHE A 311 13.54 -7.70 14.11
C PHE A 311 14.81 -7.66 13.26
N THR A 312 15.68 -6.66 13.43
CA THR A 312 17.02 -6.69 12.85
C THR A 312 17.87 -7.80 13.47
N SER A 313 17.71 -8.08 14.76
CA SER A 313 18.43 -9.13 15.52
C SER A 313 17.56 -10.33 15.92
N GLN A 314 16.27 -10.14 16.19
CA GLN A 314 15.34 -11.19 16.56
C GLN A 314 15.20 -12.24 15.44
N ASN A 315 15.27 -13.52 15.78
CA ASN A 315 15.00 -14.61 14.84
C ASN A 315 13.54 -14.56 14.36
N ILE A 316 13.33 -14.92 13.11
CA ILE A 316 12.02 -14.95 12.45
C ILE A 316 11.92 -16.27 11.70
N TYR A 317 11.00 -17.12 12.13
CA TYR A 317 10.77 -18.42 11.53
C TYR A 317 9.41 -18.49 10.86
N LEU A 318 9.36 -19.21 9.74
CA LEU A 318 8.11 -19.65 9.11
C LEU A 318 7.85 -21.09 9.54
N LYS A 319 6.71 -21.34 10.16
CA LYS A 319 6.22 -22.68 10.47
C LYS A 319 5.22 -23.11 9.39
N ASP A 320 5.48 -24.22 8.72
CA ASP A 320 4.54 -24.89 7.82
C ASP A 320 3.86 -26.04 8.59
N ASN A 321 2.59 -25.85 8.93
CA ASN A 321 1.82 -26.83 9.69
C ASN A 321 1.52 -28.13 8.90
N TYR A 322 1.68 -28.12 7.57
CA TYR A 322 1.46 -29.31 6.74
C TYR A 322 2.68 -30.23 6.72
N THR A 323 3.87 -29.66 6.78
CA THR A 323 5.14 -30.43 6.80
C THR A 323 5.78 -30.48 8.16
N PHE A 324 5.28 -29.70 9.13
CA PHE A 324 5.83 -29.47 10.47
C PHE A 324 7.24 -28.86 10.46
N ALA A 325 7.65 -28.29 9.33
CA ALA A 325 8.92 -27.60 9.20
C ALA A 325 8.89 -26.24 9.91
N ILE A 326 10.00 -25.90 10.59
CA ILE A 326 10.28 -24.56 11.11
C ILE A 326 11.53 -24.05 10.39
N HIS A 327 11.36 -23.02 9.56
CA HIS A 327 12.39 -22.49 8.67
C HIS A 327 12.82 -21.10 9.07
N ASP A 328 14.13 -20.85 9.20
CA ASP A 328 14.69 -19.54 9.49
C ASP A 328 14.62 -18.65 8.24
N MET A 329 13.74 -17.67 8.28
CA MET A 329 13.47 -16.78 7.15
C MET A 329 14.64 -15.84 6.82
N LYS A 330 15.55 -15.59 7.76
CA LYS A 330 16.73 -14.76 7.53
C LYS A 330 17.86 -15.49 6.82
N GLN A 331 17.85 -16.82 6.83
CA GLN A 331 18.88 -17.65 6.18
C GLN A 331 18.59 -17.89 4.70
N SER A 332 17.34 -18.21 4.37
CA SER A 332 16.92 -18.48 2.98
C SER A 332 15.41 -18.37 2.80
N SER A 333 14.95 -18.37 1.55
CA SER A 333 13.53 -18.49 1.23
C SER A 333 13.02 -19.91 1.53
N TYR A 334 11.77 -20.00 2.00
CA TYR A 334 11.08 -21.27 2.18
C TYR A 334 10.39 -21.68 0.88
N ASN A 335 10.85 -22.77 0.27
CA ASN A 335 10.28 -23.29 -0.97
C ASN A 335 9.26 -24.39 -0.67
N PHE A 336 8.12 -24.36 -1.36
CA PHE A 336 7.05 -25.33 -1.17
C PHE A 336 6.24 -25.52 -2.46
N THR A 337 5.52 -26.64 -2.53
CA THR A 337 4.54 -26.90 -3.58
C THR A 337 3.14 -26.68 -3.03
N SER A 338 2.23 -26.15 -3.85
CA SER A 338 0.84 -25.96 -3.46
C SER A 338 -0.13 -26.30 -4.59
N GLN A 339 -1.28 -26.82 -4.22
CA GLN A 339 -2.45 -26.95 -5.09
C GLN A 339 -3.22 -25.64 -5.11
N VAL A 340 -4.16 -25.49 -6.06
CA VAL A 340 -5.13 -24.40 -6.08
C VAL A 340 -5.99 -24.47 -4.83
N GLY A 341 -6.19 -23.35 -4.17
CA GLY A 341 -6.98 -23.28 -2.94
C GLY A 341 -6.72 -22.02 -2.11
N ASP A 342 -7.42 -21.94 -1.00
CA ASP A 342 -7.25 -20.88 0.02
C ASP A 342 -6.99 -21.57 1.36
N PHE A 343 -5.76 -21.45 1.87
CA PHE A 343 -5.24 -22.18 3.02
C PHE A 343 -5.02 -21.19 4.17
N THR A 344 -5.86 -21.25 5.19
CA THR A 344 -5.84 -20.31 6.32
C THR A 344 -5.07 -20.83 7.54
N ASP A 345 -4.65 -22.08 7.51
CA ASP A 345 -4.03 -22.81 8.63
C ASP A 345 -2.62 -23.33 8.34
N ARG A 346 -2.12 -23.15 7.10
CA ARG A 346 -0.85 -23.75 6.68
C ARG A 346 0.35 -23.04 7.28
N PHE A 347 0.42 -21.71 7.22
CA PHE A 347 1.61 -20.96 7.61
C PHE A 347 1.41 -20.09 8.84
N GLN A 348 2.50 -19.95 9.60
CA GLN A 348 2.57 -19.06 10.76
C GLN A 348 3.97 -18.45 10.84
N ILE A 349 4.07 -17.18 11.24
CA ILE A 349 5.34 -16.63 11.73
C ILE A 349 5.45 -16.97 13.22
N VAL A 350 6.62 -17.48 13.63
CA VAL A 350 6.99 -17.73 15.01
C VAL A 350 8.40 -17.17 15.27
N TYR A 351 8.71 -16.87 16.52
CA TYR A 351 9.95 -16.18 16.88
C TYR A 351 10.90 -17.04 17.71
N LYS A 352 10.46 -18.27 18.06
CA LYS A 352 11.24 -19.32 18.70
C LYS A 352 11.19 -20.59 17.84
N ASN A 353 12.27 -21.34 17.88
CA ASN A 353 12.32 -22.68 17.33
C ASN A 353 12.37 -23.68 18.48
N ASP A 354 11.20 -24.17 18.89
CA ASP A 354 11.07 -25.10 20.00
C ASP A 354 11.77 -26.46 19.74
N LEU A 355 12.08 -26.78 18.47
CA LEU A 355 12.85 -27.99 18.13
C LEU A 355 14.33 -27.86 18.53
N LEU A 356 14.87 -26.66 18.65
CA LEU A 356 16.23 -26.40 19.11
C LEU A 356 16.35 -26.39 20.66
N ALA A 357 15.24 -26.14 21.35
CA ALA A 357 15.21 -26.10 22.82
C ALA A 357 15.31 -27.51 23.48
N VAL A 358 15.05 -28.56 22.72
CA VAL A 358 15.08 -29.95 23.24
C VAL A 358 16.52 -30.50 23.36
N GLU A 359 17.52 -29.87 22.74
CA GLU A 359 18.92 -30.35 22.82
C GLU A 359 19.67 -29.89 24.09
N GLU A 360 19.21 -28.88 24.82
CA GLU A 360 19.91 -28.41 26.05
C GLU A 360 19.58 -29.22 27.31
N ASP A 361 18.48 -30.01 27.35
CA ASP A 361 18.07 -30.78 28.52
C ASP A 361 18.40 -32.29 28.45
N ALA A 362 19.10 -32.75 27.43
CA ALA A 362 19.45 -34.17 27.28
C ALA A 362 20.74 -34.59 28.03
N ASN A 363 20.94 -34.12 29.26
CA ASN A 363 21.86 -34.78 30.21
C ASN A 363 21.14 -35.96 30.91
N VAL A 364 20.79 -37.00 30.14
CA VAL A 364 20.36 -38.27 30.74
C VAL A 364 21.58 -38.99 31.26
N LEU A 365 21.83 -38.93 32.54
CA LEU A 365 22.80 -39.76 33.27
C LEU A 365 22.22 -41.19 33.37
N VAL A 366 22.69 -42.09 32.49
CA VAL A 366 22.40 -43.53 32.59
C VAL A 366 23.37 -44.12 33.59
N TYR A 367 22.88 -44.53 34.78
CA TYR A 367 23.63 -45.33 35.74
C TYR A 367 23.42 -46.79 35.41
N TYR A 368 24.48 -47.51 35.06
CA TYR A 368 24.49 -48.96 35.08
C TYR A 368 24.77 -49.45 36.53
N LYS A 369 23.93 -50.40 37.00
CA LYS A 369 24.18 -51.16 38.20
C LYS A 369 24.94 -52.43 37.86
#